data_d567db8250c3b8265b7df9190d18e60a
#
_entry.id   d567db8250c3b8265b7df9190d18e60a
#
_cell.length_a   1.000
_cell.length_b   1.000
_cell.length_c   1.000
_cell.angle_alpha   90.00
_cell.angle_beta   90.00
_cell.angle_gamma   90.00
#
_symmetry.space_group_name_H-M   'P 1'
#
loop_
_entity.id
_entity.type
_entity.pdbx_description
1 polymer ?
#
loop_
_entity_poly.entity_id
_entity_poly.type
_entity_poly.pdbx_seq_one_letter_code
_entity_poly.pdbx_strand_id
1 'polypeptide(L)'
;MKAVVIGSGRVGSSVAKGLAADGWDVSVVDEDEDALGRLGPTWRGGFVVGHGMDVTVLERAGVGEADAAVVATNGDNTNIVIGQVLQLRYAVGTVVVRILDPARAKLYSDRGMKIVCPTQTAISSLLETVRAATPKVAAS
;
A
#
# COMPACT_ATOMS: atom_id res chain seq x y z
N MET A 1 7.73 0.12 -16.62
CA MET A 1 6.53 -0.30 -15.86
C MET A 1 5.96 0.88 -15.11
N LYS A 2 4.66 0.90 -14.95
CA LYS A 2 3.93 2.01 -14.32
C LYS A 2 3.21 1.54 -13.06
N ALA A 3 3.34 2.32 -11.98
CA ALA A 3 2.67 2.04 -10.72
C ALA A 3 1.88 3.26 -10.21
N VAL A 4 0.80 3.00 -9.51
CA VAL A 4 0.03 4.01 -8.78
C VAL A 4 0.05 3.65 -7.30
N VAL A 5 0.43 4.61 -6.46
CA VAL A 5 0.42 4.45 -5.01
C VAL A 5 -0.68 5.35 -4.43
N ILE A 6 -1.64 4.75 -3.75
CA ILE A 6 -2.78 5.45 -3.18
C ILE A 6 -2.60 5.54 -1.67
N GLY A 7 -2.43 6.74 -1.17
CA GLY A 7 -2.04 7.05 0.20
C GLY A 7 -0.54 7.31 0.32
N SER A 8 -0.18 8.54 0.66
CA SER A 8 1.21 9.00 0.75
C SER A 8 1.60 9.35 2.19
N GLY A 9 1.27 8.46 3.13
CA GLY A 9 1.80 8.49 4.49
C GLY A 9 3.24 7.99 4.53
N ARG A 10 3.71 7.59 5.70
CA ARG A 10 5.09 7.05 5.84
C ARG A 10 5.35 5.85 4.96
N VAL A 11 4.40 4.92 4.92
CA VAL A 11 4.54 3.69 4.13
C VAL A 11 4.40 4.00 2.65
N GLY A 12 3.30 4.63 2.24
CA GLY A 12 3.02 4.91 0.83
C GLY A 12 4.10 5.76 0.16
N SER A 13 4.55 6.83 0.82
CA SER A 13 5.62 7.69 0.27
C SER A 13 6.94 6.94 0.12
N SER A 14 7.28 6.08 1.07
CA SER A 14 8.49 5.27 1.00
C SER A 14 8.43 4.22 -0.10
N VAL A 15 7.27 3.58 -0.27
CA VAL A 15 7.05 2.62 -1.36
C VAL A 15 7.15 3.32 -2.72
N ALA A 16 6.52 4.49 -2.85
CA ALA A 16 6.58 5.27 -4.09
C ALA A 16 8.02 5.64 -4.47
N LYS A 17 8.79 6.13 -3.50
CA LYS A 17 10.21 6.45 -3.72
C LYS A 17 11.04 5.22 -4.07
N GLY A 18 10.78 4.09 -3.42
CA GLY A 18 11.47 2.83 -3.71
C GLY A 18 11.22 2.33 -5.13
N LEU A 19 9.96 2.35 -5.57
CA LEU A 19 9.61 1.97 -6.94
C LEU A 19 10.21 2.92 -7.97
N ALA A 20 10.18 4.22 -7.71
CA ALA A 20 10.80 5.21 -8.59
C ALA A 20 12.31 5.00 -8.70
N ALA A 21 12.98 4.66 -7.61
CA ALA A 21 14.41 4.31 -7.62
C ALA A 21 14.71 3.06 -8.45
N ASP A 22 13.75 2.13 -8.51
CA ASP A 22 13.85 0.92 -9.34
C ASP A 22 13.54 1.18 -10.83
N GLY A 23 13.25 2.42 -11.20
CA GLY A 23 12.98 2.81 -12.58
C GLY A 23 11.50 2.77 -12.99
N TRP A 24 10.58 2.59 -12.05
CA TRP A 24 9.14 2.66 -12.34
C TRP A 24 8.69 4.10 -12.57
N ASP A 25 7.74 4.26 -13.48
CA ASP A 25 6.96 5.49 -13.61
C ASP A 25 5.86 5.44 -12.54
N VAL A 26 5.95 6.30 -11.53
CA VAL A 26 5.09 6.25 -10.35
C VAL A 26 4.24 7.50 -10.25
N SER A 27 2.94 7.33 -10.08
CA SER A 27 2.00 8.37 -9.67
C SER A 27 1.48 8.10 -8.28
N VAL A 28 1.35 9.14 -7.48
CA VAL A 28 0.85 9.08 -6.10
C VAL A 28 -0.48 9.81 -6.00
N VAL A 29 -1.42 9.25 -5.26
CA VAL A 29 -2.71 9.86 -4.93
C VAL A 29 -2.79 10.07 -3.42
N ASP A 30 -3.13 11.27 -2.99
CA ASP A 30 -3.43 11.57 -1.59
C ASP A 30 -4.44 12.71 -1.49
N GLU A 31 -5.30 12.69 -0.49
CA GLU A 31 -6.27 13.77 -0.23
C GLU A 31 -5.60 15.05 0.24
N ASP A 32 -4.45 14.92 0.92
CA ASP A 32 -3.70 16.03 1.48
C ASP A 32 -2.59 16.45 0.52
N GLU A 33 -2.68 17.67 -0.01
CA GLU A 33 -1.64 18.21 -0.88
C GLU A 33 -0.28 18.34 -0.18
N ASP A 34 -0.26 18.48 1.15
CA ASP A 34 0.98 18.55 1.92
C ASP A 34 1.72 17.20 1.94
N ALA A 35 1.04 16.11 1.59
CA ALA A 35 1.66 14.81 1.46
C ALA A 35 2.76 14.76 0.38
N LEU A 36 2.72 15.67 -0.59
CA LEU A 36 3.79 15.80 -1.58
C LEU A 36 5.16 16.05 -0.92
N GLY A 37 5.18 16.75 0.21
CA GLY A 37 6.41 17.00 0.95
C GLY A 37 7.12 15.72 1.43
N ARG A 38 6.39 14.64 1.67
CA ARG A 38 6.97 13.35 2.07
C ARG A 38 7.74 12.65 0.94
N LEU A 39 7.43 13.00 -0.30
CA LEU A 39 8.13 12.46 -1.47
C LEU A 39 9.49 13.16 -1.69
N GLY A 40 9.64 14.35 -1.12
CA GLY A 40 10.89 15.10 -1.16
C GLY A 40 11.08 15.95 -2.42
N PRO A 41 12.10 16.84 -2.41
CA PRO A 41 12.30 17.83 -3.47
C PRO A 41 12.78 17.22 -4.79
N THR A 42 13.27 15.98 -4.77
CA THR A 42 13.75 15.28 -5.96
C THR A 42 12.66 14.44 -6.63
N TRP A 43 11.43 14.44 -6.11
CA TRP A 43 10.34 13.68 -6.71
C TRP A 43 10.05 14.15 -8.13
N ARG A 44 10.04 13.22 -9.09
CA ARG A 44 9.76 13.46 -10.50
C ARG A 44 8.51 12.75 -11.01
N GLY A 45 7.90 11.91 -10.17
CA GLY A 45 6.68 11.21 -10.51
C GLY A 45 5.43 12.09 -10.45
N GLY A 46 4.29 11.51 -10.77
CA GLY A 46 3.00 12.19 -10.65
C GLY A 46 2.54 12.32 -9.21
N PHE A 47 1.75 13.35 -8.97
CA PHE A 47 1.04 13.53 -7.70
C PHE A 47 -0.35 14.10 -7.99
N VAL A 48 -1.39 13.38 -7.59
CA VAL A 48 -2.78 13.79 -7.79
C VAL A 48 -3.44 13.97 -6.44
N VAL A 49 -3.95 15.16 -6.17
CA VAL A 49 -4.70 15.45 -4.96
C VAL A 49 -6.14 15.00 -5.13
N GLY A 50 -6.60 14.14 -4.26
CA GLY A 50 -7.98 13.67 -4.27
C GLY A 50 -8.17 12.37 -3.51
N HIS A 51 -9.42 11.95 -3.42
CA HIS A 51 -9.79 10.72 -2.72
C HIS A 51 -9.59 9.51 -3.64
N GLY A 52 -8.98 8.45 -3.10
CA GLY A 52 -8.71 7.22 -3.85
C GLY A 52 -9.95 6.43 -4.29
N MET A 53 -11.14 6.79 -3.79
CA MET A 53 -12.41 6.23 -4.24
C MET A 53 -13.05 7.04 -5.38
N ASP A 54 -12.50 8.21 -5.70
CA ASP A 54 -12.97 9.03 -6.82
C ASP A 54 -12.37 8.51 -8.13
N VAL A 55 -13.23 8.01 -9.00
CA VAL A 55 -12.83 7.46 -10.31
C VAL A 55 -12.06 8.47 -11.14
N THR A 56 -12.48 9.74 -11.13
CA THR A 56 -11.78 10.80 -11.88
C THR A 56 -10.34 10.97 -11.38
N VAL A 57 -10.14 10.92 -10.07
CA VAL A 57 -8.81 10.99 -9.46
C VAL A 57 -7.95 9.80 -9.86
N LEU A 58 -8.50 8.60 -9.79
CA LEU A 58 -7.81 7.36 -10.20
C LEU A 58 -7.40 7.42 -11.68
N GLU A 59 -8.29 7.87 -12.54
CA GLU A 59 -8.00 7.97 -13.98
C GLU A 59 -6.93 9.03 -14.26
N ARG A 60 -6.96 10.16 -13.56
CA ARG A 60 -5.90 11.18 -13.65
C ARG A 60 -4.54 10.65 -13.17
N ALA A 61 -4.53 9.75 -12.22
CA ALA A 61 -3.30 9.10 -11.77
C ALA A 61 -2.81 8.01 -12.72
N GLY A 62 -3.60 7.63 -13.70
CA GLY A 62 -3.22 6.69 -14.74
C GLY A 62 -3.43 5.23 -14.38
N VAL A 63 -4.43 4.90 -13.56
CA VAL A 63 -4.70 3.51 -13.19
C VAL A 63 -5.05 2.63 -14.39
N GLY A 64 -5.61 3.20 -15.46
CA GLY A 64 -5.95 2.45 -16.68
C GLY A 64 -4.75 1.84 -17.39
N GLU A 65 -3.57 2.41 -17.23
CA GLU A 65 -2.32 1.93 -17.84
C GLU A 65 -1.35 1.36 -16.80
N ALA A 66 -1.75 1.25 -15.54
CA ALA A 66 -0.86 0.81 -14.48
C ALA A 66 -0.62 -0.71 -14.52
N ASP A 67 0.62 -1.10 -14.36
CA ASP A 67 1.02 -2.50 -14.19
C ASP A 67 0.81 -2.97 -12.75
N ALA A 68 0.96 -2.05 -11.81
CA ALA A 68 0.80 -2.32 -10.38
C ALA A 68 0.15 -1.14 -9.65
N ALA A 69 -0.52 -1.46 -8.55
CA ALA A 69 -1.04 -0.46 -7.63
C ALA A 69 -0.83 -0.89 -6.18
N VAL A 70 -0.54 0.07 -5.33
CA VAL A 70 -0.41 -0.11 -3.89
C VAL A 70 -1.43 0.78 -3.20
N VAL A 71 -2.25 0.19 -2.35
CA VAL A 71 -3.31 0.91 -1.63
C VAL A 71 -2.97 0.93 -0.14
N ALA A 72 -2.59 2.09 0.36
CA ALA A 72 -2.06 2.26 1.71
C ALA A 72 -2.59 3.55 2.38
N THR A 73 -3.90 3.80 2.29
CA THR A 73 -4.56 4.87 3.06
C THR A 73 -4.72 4.44 4.52
N ASN A 74 -5.22 5.32 5.37
CA ASN A 74 -5.39 5.01 6.80
C ASN A 74 -6.59 4.11 7.13
N GLY A 75 -7.49 3.86 6.18
CA GLY A 75 -8.71 3.09 6.42
C GLY A 75 -8.70 1.71 5.77
N ASP A 76 -8.88 0.65 6.55
CA ASP A 76 -8.93 -0.72 6.03
C ASP A 76 -10.05 -0.91 5.02
N ASN A 77 -11.28 -0.49 5.35
CA ASN A 77 -12.43 -0.63 4.45
C ASN A 77 -12.24 0.17 3.17
N THR A 78 -11.70 1.38 3.28
CA THR A 78 -11.36 2.22 2.13
C THR A 78 -10.35 1.51 1.23
N ASN A 79 -9.31 0.93 1.80
CA ASN A 79 -8.27 0.21 1.06
C ASN A 79 -8.84 -1.02 0.35
N ILE A 80 -9.73 -1.76 1.00
CA ILE A 80 -10.39 -2.92 0.41
C ILE A 80 -11.23 -2.51 -0.81
N VAL A 81 -12.05 -1.47 -0.68
CA VAL A 81 -12.90 -0.98 -1.77
C VAL A 81 -12.05 -0.49 -2.95
N ILE A 82 -11.04 0.31 -2.68
CA ILE A 82 -10.13 0.80 -3.73
C ILE A 82 -9.46 -0.38 -4.44
N GLY A 83 -8.95 -1.34 -3.67
CA GLY A 83 -8.33 -2.54 -4.22
C GLY A 83 -9.26 -3.31 -5.16
N GLN A 84 -10.51 -3.49 -4.77
CA GLN A 84 -11.52 -4.16 -5.59
C GLN A 84 -11.82 -3.38 -6.88
N VAL A 85 -11.94 -2.06 -6.79
CA VAL A 85 -12.15 -1.20 -7.97
C VAL A 85 -10.98 -1.33 -8.95
N LEU A 86 -9.76 -1.30 -8.45
CA LEU A 86 -8.56 -1.44 -9.28
C LEU A 86 -8.48 -2.80 -9.98
N GLN A 87 -8.88 -3.86 -9.30
CA GLN A 87 -8.89 -5.21 -9.87
C GLN A 87 -10.01 -5.42 -10.87
N LEU A 88 -11.23 -5.03 -10.51
CA LEU A 88 -12.43 -5.38 -11.27
C LEU A 88 -12.74 -4.39 -12.39
N ARG A 89 -12.55 -3.09 -12.14
CA ARG A 89 -12.86 -2.06 -13.13
C ARG A 89 -11.69 -1.78 -14.08
N TYR A 90 -10.48 -1.75 -13.56
CA TYR A 90 -9.30 -1.35 -14.34
C TYR A 90 -8.39 -2.51 -14.70
N ALA A 91 -8.65 -3.70 -14.17
CA ALA A 91 -7.87 -4.90 -14.43
C ALA A 91 -6.36 -4.70 -14.24
N VAL A 92 -5.98 -3.93 -13.21
CA VAL A 92 -4.57 -3.72 -12.86
C VAL A 92 -3.93 -5.07 -12.51
N GLY A 93 -2.81 -5.39 -13.12
CA GLY A 93 -2.20 -6.71 -13.03
C GLY A 93 -1.80 -7.13 -11.62
N THR A 94 -1.22 -6.21 -10.85
CA THR A 94 -0.84 -6.47 -9.46
C THR A 94 -1.41 -5.37 -8.57
N VAL A 95 -2.30 -5.73 -7.66
CA VAL A 95 -2.86 -4.81 -6.66
C VAL A 95 -2.53 -5.32 -5.28
N VAL A 96 -1.79 -4.52 -4.51
CA VAL A 96 -1.41 -4.85 -3.13
C VAL A 96 -2.10 -3.89 -2.18
N VAL A 97 -2.79 -4.44 -1.19
CA VAL A 97 -3.63 -3.66 -0.27
C VAL A 97 -3.10 -3.80 1.15
N ARG A 98 -2.90 -2.67 1.83
CA ARG A 98 -2.58 -2.66 3.24
C ARG A 98 -3.85 -2.78 4.07
N ILE A 99 -3.88 -3.74 4.98
CA ILE A 99 -4.96 -3.91 5.96
C ILE A 99 -4.34 -4.04 7.34
N LEU A 100 -4.73 -3.17 8.28
CA LEU A 100 -4.16 -3.12 9.64
C LEU A 100 -4.77 -4.17 10.55
N ASP A 101 -6.07 -4.46 10.41
CA ASP A 101 -6.74 -5.47 11.21
C ASP A 101 -6.38 -6.88 10.74
N PRO A 102 -5.74 -7.73 11.59
CA PRO A 102 -5.32 -9.06 11.17
C PRO A 102 -6.46 -9.99 10.75
N ALA A 103 -7.63 -9.89 11.36
CA ALA A 103 -8.78 -10.73 11.01
C ALA A 103 -9.31 -10.38 9.61
N ARG A 104 -9.42 -9.09 9.27
CA ARG A 104 -9.79 -8.65 7.92
C ARG A 104 -8.72 -9.00 6.90
N ALA A 105 -7.46 -8.82 7.25
CA ALA A 105 -6.34 -9.19 6.40
C ALA A 105 -6.41 -10.65 5.99
N LYS A 106 -6.64 -11.55 6.95
CA LYS A 106 -6.79 -12.98 6.68
C LYS A 106 -8.01 -13.26 5.80
N LEU A 107 -9.16 -12.65 6.10
CA LEU A 107 -10.38 -12.86 5.34
C LEU A 107 -10.19 -12.53 3.86
N TYR A 108 -9.62 -11.36 3.55
CA TYR A 108 -9.46 -10.94 2.17
C TYR A 108 -8.27 -11.62 1.48
N SER A 109 -7.23 -11.97 2.21
CA SER A 109 -6.16 -12.81 1.69
C SER A 109 -6.69 -14.20 1.27
N ASP A 110 -7.54 -14.81 2.10
CA ASP A 110 -8.18 -16.09 1.79
C ASP A 110 -9.10 -16.00 0.54
N ARG A 111 -9.59 -14.80 0.24
CA ARG A 111 -10.39 -14.51 -0.97
C ARG A 111 -9.55 -14.15 -2.19
N GLY A 112 -8.24 -14.22 -2.10
CA GLY A 112 -7.33 -14.03 -3.22
C GLY A 112 -6.76 -12.63 -3.39
N MET A 113 -7.05 -11.68 -2.51
CA MET A 113 -6.39 -10.37 -2.54
C MET A 113 -4.94 -10.47 -2.05
N LYS A 114 -4.04 -9.73 -2.69
CA LYS A 114 -2.67 -9.58 -2.19
C LYS A 114 -2.68 -8.57 -1.05
N ILE A 115 -2.49 -9.04 0.17
CA ILE A 115 -2.58 -8.23 1.39
C ILE A 115 -1.23 -8.14 2.07
N VAL A 116 -0.91 -6.94 2.56
CA VAL A 116 0.16 -6.73 3.54
C VAL A 116 -0.48 -6.20 4.82
N CYS A 117 -0.27 -6.91 5.92
CA CYS A 117 -0.77 -6.54 7.25
C CYS A 117 0.40 -6.14 8.14
N PRO A 118 0.67 -4.84 8.32
CA PRO A 118 1.77 -4.38 9.17
C PRO A 118 1.63 -4.82 10.62
N THR A 119 0.40 -4.89 11.11
CA THR A 119 0.11 -5.36 12.48
C THR A 119 0.59 -6.79 12.68
N GLN A 120 0.23 -7.70 11.77
CA GLN A 120 0.66 -9.09 11.86
C GLN A 120 2.17 -9.23 11.69
N THR A 121 2.77 -8.48 10.78
CA THR A 121 4.22 -8.43 10.59
C THR A 121 4.92 -7.98 11.86
N ALA A 122 4.44 -6.92 12.51
CA ALA A 122 4.99 -6.43 13.77
C ALA A 122 4.85 -7.45 14.90
N ILE A 123 3.69 -8.09 15.02
CA ILE A 123 3.46 -9.14 16.04
C ILE A 123 4.47 -10.27 15.86
N SER A 124 4.61 -10.78 14.66
CA SER A 124 5.54 -11.87 14.36
C SER A 124 6.98 -11.49 14.66
N SER A 125 7.41 -10.29 14.24
CA SER A 125 8.77 -9.82 14.47
C SER A 125 9.08 -9.59 15.95
N LEU A 126 8.13 -9.04 16.70
CA LEU A 126 8.30 -8.82 18.14
C LEU A 126 8.43 -10.15 18.88
N LEU A 127 7.58 -11.13 18.57
CA LEU A 127 7.64 -12.47 19.18
C LEU A 127 8.96 -13.17 18.84
N GLU A 128 9.37 -13.14 17.58
CA GLU A 128 10.64 -13.74 17.14
C GLU A 128 11.84 -13.11 17.86
N THR A 129 11.86 -11.78 17.99
CA THR A 129 12.96 -11.07 18.65
C THR A 129 13.06 -11.43 20.13
N VAL A 130 11.93 -11.49 20.84
CA VAL A 130 11.90 -11.87 22.25
C VAL A 130 12.37 -13.32 22.41
N ARG A 131 11.87 -14.24 21.60
CA ARG A 131 12.22 -15.66 21.66
C ARG A 131 13.70 -15.91 21.38
N ALA A 132 14.27 -15.17 20.43
CA ALA A 132 15.70 -15.28 20.08
C ALA A 132 16.62 -14.71 21.16
N ALA A 133 16.22 -13.64 21.85
CA ALA A 133 17.03 -12.94 22.85
C ALA A 133 16.89 -13.54 24.25
N THR A 134 15.84 -14.36 24.51
CA THR A 134 15.58 -14.92 25.83
C THR A 134 16.11 -16.34 25.91
N PRO A 135 16.83 -16.72 27.01
CA PRO A 135 17.27 -18.09 27.19
C PRO A 135 16.09 -19.06 27.15
N LYS A 136 16.30 -20.21 26.50
CA LYS A 136 15.27 -21.23 26.44
C LYS A 136 14.88 -21.67 27.84
N VAL A 137 13.60 -21.63 28.13
CA VAL A 137 13.08 -22.29 29.33
C VAL A 137 13.30 -23.78 29.13
N ALA A 138 13.90 -24.45 30.13
CA ALA A 138 14.11 -25.89 30.08
C ALA A 138 12.74 -26.57 29.87
N ALA A 139 12.66 -27.42 28.85
CA ALA A 139 11.46 -28.24 28.65
C ALA A 139 11.26 -29.14 29.84
N SER A 140 10.18 -28.96 30.54
CA SER A 140 9.79 -29.80 31.68
C SER A 140 8.93 -30.97 31.21
#